data_9ff9f6d2ef8afdb00ea55dbbe4127029
#
_entry.id   9ff9f6d2ef8afdb00ea55dbbe4127029
#
_cell.length_a   1.000
_cell.length_b   1.000
_cell.length_c   1.000
_cell.angle_alpha   90.00
_cell.angle_beta   90.00
_cell.angle_gamma   90.00
#
_symmetry.space_group_name_H-M   'P 1'
#
loop_
_entity.id
_entity.type
_entity.pdbx_description
1 polymer ?
#
loop_
_entity_poly.entity_id
_entity_poly.type
_entity_poly.pdbx_seq_one_letter_code
_entity_poly.pdbx_strand_id
1 'polypeptide(L)'
;MSHGSRLILTQELHTSLKKHLFPGDGKEAAAILVCNRYEGVRLKLMAKELIPVPYEECVSRTSDFISWPGSYLEKAIDAAEETLMTVILVHSHPGGLLEFSDTDDASDAQTMLSLYQGVDTVHGSAIMVSEGSMRARLYRKGKYAENVDLVTVAGDDIHYWWDGIYELSQQPIAFTSGMTDTFNKLTAAIIGVSGTGSIVAEQVARLGFGEIVLIDHDHIEK
;
A
#
# COMPACT_ATOMS: atom_id res chain seq x y z
N MET A 1 -8.19 -19.25 4.68
CA MET A 1 -7.15 -18.85 3.72
C MET A 1 -7.11 -17.33 3.76
N SER A 2 -5.96 -16.72 4.07
CA SER A 2 -5.82 -15.26 4.02
C SER A 2 -5.95 -14.84 2.55
N HIS A 3 -7.00 -14.13 2.25
CA HIS A 3 -7.22 -13.58 0.92
C HIS A 3 -6.42 -12.29 0.79
N GLY A 4 -5.14 -12.34 0.66
CA GLY A 4 -4.20 -11.26 0.39
C GLY A 4 -4.62 -9.82 0.70
N SER A 5 -3.67 -8.93 0.90
CA SER A 5 -3.91 -7.50 1.15
C SER A 5 -3.16 -6.64 0.13
N ARG A 6 -3.69 -5.46 -0.16
CA ARG A 6 -3.10 -4.52 -1.12
C ARG A 6 -3.09 -3.11 -0.56
N LEU A 7 -1.99 -2.41 -0.75
CA LEU A 7 -1.88 -0.97 -0.58
C LEU A 7 -1.78 -0.32 -1.97
N ILE A 8 -2.67 0.62 -2.25
CA ILE A 8 -2.79 1.24 -3.57
C ILE A 8 -2.64 2.74 -3.42
N LEU A 9 -1.72 3.33 -4.17
CA LEU A 9 -1.50 4.77 -4.27
C LEU A 9 -1.73 5.24 -5.70
N THR A 10 -2.14 6.49 -5.87
CA THR A 10 -2.02 7.16 -7.16
C THR A 10 -0.57 7.56 -7.41
N GLN A 11 -0.17 7.70 -8.66
CA GLN A 11 1.18 8.17 -9.03
C GLN A 11 1.48 9.55 -8.44
N GLU A 12 0.49 10.45 -8.43
CA GLU A 12 0.63 11.79 -7.85
C GLU A 12 0.94 11.73 -6.35
N LEU A 13 0.20 10.90 -5.62
CA LEU A 13 0.38 10.76 -4.17
C LEU A 13 1.71 10.08 -3.85
N HIS A 14 2.09 9.04 -4.61
CA HIS A 14 3.39 8.38 -4.47
C HIS A 14 4.55 9.35 -4.77
N THR A 15 4.45 10.16 -5.83
CA THR A 15 5.46 11.16 -6.18
C THR A 15 5.61 12.21 -5.09
N SER A 16 4.50 12.69 -4.53
CA SER A 16 4.49 13.65 -3.42
C SER A 16 5.11 13.05 -2.16
N LEU A 17 4.74 11.81 -1.83
CA LEU A 17 5.29 11.05 -0.72
C LEU A 17 6.81 10.88 -0.87
N LYS A 18 7.27 10.39 -2.03
CA LYS A 18 8.69 10.20 -2.33
C LYS A 18 9.49 11.49 -2.21
N LYS A 19 8.97 12.59 -2.76
CA LYS A 19 9.61 13.91 -2.68
C LYS A 19 9.78 14.37 -1.23
N HIS A 20 8.78 14.11 -0.38
CA HIS A 20 8.84 14.44 1.04
C HIS A 20 9.80 13.51 1.80
N LEU A 21 9.76 12.21 1.54
CA LEU A 21 10.58 11.24 2.26
C LEU A 21 12.07 11.33 1.93
N PHE A 22 12.44 11.89 0.77
CA PHE A 22 13.84 11.99 0.32
C PHE A 22 14.21 13.43 -0.06
N PRO A 23 14.40 14.33 0.94
CA PRO A 23 14.81 15.73 0.69
C PRO A 23 16.27 15.87 0.23
N GLY A 24 17.06 14.80 0.26
CA GLY A 24 18.46 14.78 -0.17
C GLY A 24 19.47 14.98 0.95
N ASP A 25 19.06 14.99 2.21
CA ASP A 25 19.93 15.17 3.38
C ASP A 25 20.44 13.83 3.99
N GLY A 26 20.03 12.69 3.41
CA GLY A 26 20.44 11.35 3.85
C GLY A 26 19.84 10.91 5.18
N LYS A 27 18.84 11.62 5.68
CA LYS A 27 18.15 11.30 6.94
C LYS A 27 16.76 10.73 6.66
N GLU A 28 16.27 9.92 7.57
CA GLU A 28 14.88 9.43 7.52
C GLU A 28 13.89 10.58 7.62
N ALA A 29 12.78 10.44 6.94
CA ALA A 29 11.62 11.31 7.01
C ALA A 29 10.35 10.47 7.18
N ALA A 30 9.31 11.04 7.75
CA ALA A 30 8.05 10.36 8.02
C ALA A 30 6.87 11.09 7.39
N ALA A 31 5.85 10.31 7.07
CA ALA A 31 4.55 10.77 6.64
C ALA A 31 3.48 9.76 7.06
N ILE A 32 2.22 10.14 6.99
CA ILE A 32 1.10 9.25 7.28
C ILE A 32 0.19 9.21 6.07
N LEU A 33 -0.25 8.03 5.67
CA LEU A 33 -1.29 7.83 4.69
C LEU A 33 -2.60 7.48 5.38
N VAL A 34 -3.67 8.18 5.03
CA VAL A 34 -5.03 7.83 5.41
C VAL A 34 -5.69 7.15 4.23
N CYS A 35 -6.12 5.92 4.42
CA CYS A 35 -6.53 5.02 3.35
C CYS A 35 -8.00 4.63 3.47
N ASN A 36 -8.77 4.76 2.38
CA ASN A 36 -10.06 4.09 2.26
C ASN A 36 -9.85 2.58 2.29
N ARG A 37 -10.77 1.88 2.95
CA ARG A 37 -10.74 0.44 3.10
C ARG A 37 -11.89 -0.22 2.35
N TYR A 38 -11.56 -1.21 1.55
CA TYR A 38 -12.51 -2.08 0.91
C TYR A 38 -12.23 -3.53 1.27
N GLU A 39 -13.20 -4.18 1.92
CA GLU A 39 -13.14 -5.59 2.31
C GLU A 39 -13.97 -6.40 1.32
N GLY A 40 -13.31 -7.05 0.38
CA GLY A 40 -13.89 -7.97 -0.57
C GLY A 40 -13.18 -9.31 -0.50
N VAL A 41 -12.96 -9.94 -1.65
CA VAL A 41 -12.14 -11.16 -1.75
C VAL A 41 -10.71 -10.89 -1.22
N ARG A 42 -10.23 -9.66 -1.38
CA ARG A 42 -8.97 -9.15 -0.84
C ARG A 42 -9.20 -7.83 -0.12
N LEU A 43 -8.46 -7.60 0.95
CA LEU A 43 -8.43 -6.30 1.59
C LEU A 43 -7.69 -5.31 0.69
N LYS A 44 -8.34 -4.23 0.29
CA LYS A 44 -7.74 -3.14 -0.48
C LYS A 44 -7.71 -1.88 0.36
N LEU A 45 -6.55 -1.29 0.49
CA LEU A 45 -6.30 -0.02 1.14
C LEU A 45 -5.91 0.99 0.06
N MET A 46 -6.77 1.95 -0.19
CA MET A 46 -6.55 2.98 -1.22
C MET A 46 -6.18 4.28 -0.53
N ALA A 47 -4.92 4.69 -0.66
CA ALA A 47 -4.44 5.94 -0.08
C ALA A 47 -5.22 7.13 -0.67
N LYS A 48 -5.84 7.91 0.23
CA LYS A 48 -6.66 9.07 -0.09
C LYS A 48 -5.98 10.37 0.29
N GLU A 49 -5.29 10.38 1.42
CA GLU A 49 -4.68 11.57 1.98
C GLU A 49 -3.26 11.29 2.44
N LEU A 50 -2.39 12.27 2.27
CA LEU A 50 -1.01 12.27 2.73
C LEU A 50 -0.83 13.37 3.76
N ILE A 51 -0.41 13.01 4.97
CA ILE A 51 -0.05 13.92 6.05
C ILE A 51 1.47 13.86 6.23
N PRO A 52 2.23 14.80 5.67
CA PRO A 52 3.67 14.85 5.85
C PRO A 52 4.02 15.33 7.27
N VAL A 53 5.06 14.76 7.87
CA VAL A 53 5.64 15.27 9.10
C VAL A 53 6.76 16.25 8.75
N PRO A 54 6.65 17.55 9.07
CA PRO A 54 7.69 18.53 8.79
C PRO A 54 9.01 18.16 9.48
N TYR A 55 10.12 18.35 8.79
CA TYR A 55 11.44 17.93 9.28
C TYR A 55 11.84 18.66 10.57
N GLU A 56 11.48 19.93 10.67
CA GLU A 56 11.73 20.80 11.82
C GLU A 56 10.93 20.45 13.05
N GLU A 57 9.83 19.72 12.90
CA GLU A 57 9.00 19.25 14.00
C GLU A 57 9.40 17.85 14.50
N CYS A 58 10.29 17.16 13.78
CA CYS A 58 10.80 15.88 14.24
C CYS A 58 11.61 16.03 15.52
N VAL A 59 11.35 15.18 16.51
CA VAL A 59 12.09 15.15 17.78
C VAL A 59 13.52 14.66 17.55
N SER A 60 13.69 13.69 16.65
CA SER A 60 14.98 13.17 16.20
C SER A 60 14.88 12.71 14.74
N ARG A 61 15.93 12.99 13.96
CA ARG A 61 16.09 12.55 12.57
C ARG A 61 17.54 12.20 12.30
N THR A 62 17.81 10.93 12.02
CA THR A 62 19.12 10.41 11.60
C THR A 62 18.99 9.61 10.32
N SER A 63 20.05 8.94 9.89
CA SER A 63 20.02 8.05 8.69
C SER A 63 19.29 6.73 8.92
N ASP A 64 18.99 6.39 10.16
CA ASP A 64 18.50 5.08 10.62
C ASP A 64 17.47 5.16 11.75
N PHE A 65 17.02 6.35 12.07
CA PHE A 65 16.02 6.58 13.10
C PHE A 65 15.26 7.88 12.91
N ILE A 66 13.95 7.84 13.11
CA ILE A 66 13.09 9.01 13.13
C ILE A 66 12.09 8.94 14.30
N SER A 67 11.90 10.07 14.96
CA SER A 67 10.87 10.26 15.98
C SER A 67 10.19 11.62 15.78
N TRP A 68 8.87 11.65 15.92
CA TRP A 68 8.05 12.82 15.65
C TRP A 68 6.91 12.95 16.67
N PRO A 69 6.30 14.16 16.82
CA PRO A 69 5.27 14.42 17.82
C PRO A 69 3.99 13.62 17.59
N GLY A 70 3.36 13.15 18.65
CA GLY A 70 2.08 12.43 18.63
C GLY A 70 0.92 13.23 18.03
N SER A 71 1.01 14.55 17.93
CA SER A 71 -0.02 15.40 17.32
C SER A 71 -0.28 15.07 15.84
N TYR A 72 0.69 14.50 15.12
CA TYR A 72 0.47 14.02 13.75
C TYR A 72 -0.33 12.72 13.73
N LEU A 73 -0.16 11.88 14.75
CA LEU A 73 -0.99 10.70 14.93
C LEU A 73 -2.44 11.09 15.24
N GLU A 74 -2.65 12.08 16.10
CA GLU A 74 -3.97 12.63 16.41
C GLU A 74 -4.65 13.17 15.15
N LYS A 75 -3.96 13.97 14.33
CA LYS A 75 -4.49 14.44 13.02
C LYS A 75 -4.90 13.28 12.11
N ALA A 76 -4.13 12.21 12.08
CA ALA A 76 -4.46 11.04 11.25
C ALA A 76 -5.66 10.26 11.80
N ILE A 77 -5.80 10.18 13.12
CA ILE A 77 -6.96 9.58 13.80
C ILE A 77 -8.22 10.39 13.48
N ASP A 78 -8.17 11.72 13.64
CA ASP A 78 -9.28 12.62 13.33
C ASP A 78 -9.74 12.47 11.87
N ALA A 79 -8.78 12.37 10.92
CA ALA A 79 -9.09 12.20 9.51
C ALA A 79 -9.67 10.81 9.19
N ALA A 80 -9.38 9.80 10.00
CA ALA A 80 -9.78 8.42 9.77
C ALA A 80 -11.08 8.02 10.48
N GLU A 81 -11.45 8.70 11.56
CA GLU A 81 -12.52 8.29 12.50
C GLU A 81 -13.90 8.22 11.86
N GLU A 82 -14.32 9.26 11.13
CA GLU A 82 -15.67 9.35 10.57
C GLU A 82 -16.06 8.19 9.67
N THR A 83 -15.10 7.66 8.90
CA THR A 83 -15.35 6.63 7.89
C THR A 83 -14.56 5.35 8.15
N LEU A 84 -14.03 5.17 9.36
CA LEU A 84 -13.25 4.01 9.79
C LEU A 84 -12.12 3.68 8.79
N MET A 85 -11.38 4.72 8.36
CA MET A 85 -10.26 4.54 7.44
C MET A 85 -9.06 3.89 8.14
N THR A 86 -8.21 3.31 7.34
CA THR A 86 -6.93 2.74 7.78
C THR A 86 -5.84 3.80 7.76
N VAL A 87 -5.08 3.88 8.82
CA VAL A 87 -3.87 4.71 8.92
C VAL A 87 -2.64 3.86 8.66
N ILE A 88 -1.77 4.32 7.75
CA ILE A 88 -0.47 3.69 7.44
C ILE A 88 0.63 4.70 7.77
N LEU A 89 1.47 4.37 8.74
CA LEU A 89 2.66 5.15 9.09
C LEU A 89 3.75 4.86 8.05
N VAL A 90 4.32 5.89 7.45
CA VAL A 90 5.34 5.71 6.41
C VAL A 90 6.62 6.42 6.82
N HIS A 91 7.76 5.74 6.68
CA HIS A 91 9.07 6.39 6.80
C HIS A 91 10.02 5.94 5.69
N SER A 92 11.08 6.71 5.50
CA SER A 92 12.10 6.41 4.50
C SER A 92 13.24 5.60 5.07
N HIS A 93 13.83 4.73 4.24
CA HIS A 93 15.11 4.07 4.49
C HIS A 93 16.16 4.60 3.49
N PRO A 94 16.88 5.69 3.81
CA PRO A 94 17.88 6.28 2.91
C PRO A 94 19.01 5.33 2.55
N GLY A 95 19.31 4.36 3.43
CA GLY A 95 20.30 3.31 3.19
C GLY A 95 19.91 2.25 2.16
N GLY A 96 18.68 2.30 1.63
CA GLY A 96 18.20 1.42 0.55
C GLY A 96 17.73 0.04 1.00
N LEU A 97 17.72 -0.27 2.28
CA LEU A 97 17.22 -1.56 2.78
C LEU A 97 15.68 -1.55 2.84
N LEU A 98 15.04 -2.39 2.04
CA LEU A 98 13.58 -2.52 1.99
C LEU A 98 13.08 -3.57 3.00
N GLU A 99 13.56 -3.50 4.23
CA GLU A 99 13.19 -4.39 5.34
C GLU A 99 12.95 -3.57 6.61
N PHE A 100 11.96 -3.98 7.39
CA PHE A 100 11.70 -3.38 8.69
C PHE A 100 12.76 -3.84 9.69
N SER A 101 13.25 -2.90 10.50
CA SER A 101 14.20 -3.14 11.57
C SER A 101 13.50 -3.53 12.89
N ASP A 102 14.27 -4.03 13.85
CA ASP A 102 13.79 -4.27 15.23
C ASP A 102 13.29 -2.96 15.88
N THR A 103 13.87 -1.82 15.50
CA THR A 103 13.45 -0.49 15.97
C THR A 103 12.08 -0.14 15.43
N ASP A 104 11.81 -0.44 14.14
CA ASP A 104 10.50 -0.26 13.53
C ASP A 104 9.44 -1.14 14.20
N ASP A 105 9.81 -2.37 14.54
CA ASP A 105 8.93 -3.31 15.23
C ASP A 105 8.53 -2.76 16.63
N ALA A 106 9.49 -2.26 17.38
CA ALA A 106 9.25 -1.69 18.70
C ALA A 106 8.41 -0.40 18.64
N SER A 107 8.67 0.47 17.66
CA SER A 107 7.92 1.70 17.42
C SER A 107 6.47 1.41 17.03
N ASP A 108 6.28 0.50 16.08
CA ASP A 108 4.95 0.11 15.61
C ASP A 108 4.12 -0.53 16.72
N ALA A 109 4.70 -1.43 17.51
CA ALA A 109 4.02 -2.08 18.63
C ALA A 109 3.42 -1.07 19.62
N GLN A 110 4.11 0.04 19.85
CA GLN A 110 3.65 1.12 20.72
C GLN A 110 2.61 2.01 20.03
N THR A 111 2.85 2.40 18.80
CA THR A 111 2.02 3.37 18.07
C THR A 111 0.68 2.78 17.65
N MET A 112 0.66 1.49 17.27
CA MET A 112 -0.58 0.80 16.88
C MET A 112 -1.60 0.74 18.02
N LEU A 113 -1.17 0.71 19.28
CA LEU A 113 -2.10 0.76 20.42
C LEU A 113 -2.89 2.06 20.46
N SER A 114 -2.24 3.19 20.18
CA SER A 114 -2.89 4.50 20.13
C SER A 114 -3.86 4.61 18.94
N LEU A 115 -3.48 4.07 17.78
CA LEU A 115 -4.36 4.02 16.61
C LEU A 115 -5.64 3.22 16.88
N TYR A 116 -5.53 2.04 17.52
CA TYR A 116 -6.71 1.24 17.88
C TYR A 116 -7.64 1.90 18.89
N GLN A 117 -7.11 2.78 19.74
CA GLN A 117 -7.95 3.55 20.69
C GLN A 117 -8.76 4.61 19.98
N GLY A 118 -8.20 5.24 18.95
CA GLY A 118 -8.87 6.24 18.13
C GLY A 118 -9.82 5.62 17.10
N VAL A 119 -9.33 4.67 16.33
CA VAL A 119 -10.09 4.01 15.26
C VAL A 119 -9.94 2.51 15.35
N ASP A 120 -10.98 1.78 15.76
CA ASP A 120 -10.92 0.32 15.95
C ASP A 120 -11.02 -0.43 14.62
N THR A 121 -9.95 -0.36 13.84
CA THR A 121 -9.80 -1.04 12.54
C THR A 121 -8.38 -1.55 12.32
N VAL A 122 -8.08 -2.10 11.14
CA VAL A 122 -6.72 -2.45 10.73
C VAL A 122 -5.92 -1.19 10.45
N HIS A 123 -4.69 -1.12 10.94
CA HIS A 123 -3.72 -0.09 10.66
C HIS A 123 -2.43 -0.72 10.20
N GLY A 124 -1.46 0.08 9.80
CA GLY A 124 -0.21 -0.48 9.32
C GLY A 124 0.95 0.51 9.31
N SER A 125 2.08 -0.01 8.86
CA SER A 125 3.27 0.78 8.57
C SER A 125 3.83 0.41 7.21
N ALA A 126 4.60 1.32 6.63
CA ALA A 126 5.27 1.13 5.36
C ALA A 126 6.64 1.81 5.37
N ILE A 127 7.55 1.25 4.63
CA ILE A 127 8.86 1.82 4.35
C ILE A 127 8.99 2.12 2.86
N MET A 128 9.75 3.15 2.54
CA MET A 128 10.12 3.51 1.17
C MET A 128 11.62 3.67 1.07
N VAL A 129 12.20 3.22 -0.03
CA VAL A 129 13.61 3.46 -0.40
C VAL A 129 13.72 4.52 -1.49
N SER A 130 14.93 5.02 -1.74
CA SER A 130 15.18 6.21 -2.58
C SER A 130 14.67 6.09 -4.01
N GLU A 131 14.65 4.90 -4.60
CA GLU A 131 14.07 4.68 -5.94
C GLU A 131 12.54 4.73 -5.94
N GLY A 132 11.90 4.68 -4.77
CA GLY A 132 10.45 4.75 -4.60
C GLY A 132 9.79 3.40 -4.38
N SER A 133 10.57 2.32 -4.29
CA SER A 133 10.04 1.01 -3.92
C SER A 133 9.52 1.02 -2.50
N MET A 134 8.40 0.35 -2.26
CA MET A 134 7.71 0.33 -0.98
C MET A 134 7.44 -1.10 -0.51
N ARG A 135 7.50 -1.28 0.80
CA ARG A 135 7.01 -2.45 1.50
C ARG A 135 6.08 -1.99 2.62
N ALA A 136 5.02 -2.73 2.87
CA ALA A 136 4.05 -2.40 3.90
C ALA A 136 3.65 -3.63 4.70
N ARG A 137 3.20 -3.40 5.93
CA ARG A 137 2.65 -4.42 6.81
C ARG A 137 1.43 -3.90 7.54
N LEU A 138 0.56 -4.81 7.93
CA LEU A 138 -0.70 -4.52 8.60
C LEU A 138 -0.71 -5.13 9.99
N TYR A 139 -1.35 -4.44 10.88
CA TYR A 139 -1.59 -4.85 12.24
C TYR A 139 -3.10 -4.96 12.46
N ARG A 140 -3.53 -6.07 13.03
CA ARG A 140 -4.88 -6.28 13.51
C ARG A 140 -4.82 -6.45 15.02
N LYS A 141 -5.79 -5.89 15.72
CA LYS A 141 -5.85 -5.95 17.19
C LYS A 141 -5.68 -7.38 17.69
N GLY A 142 -4.69 -7.60 18.53
CA GLY A 142 -4.38 -8.91 19.10
C GLY A 142 -3.72 -9.92 18.16
N LYS A 143 -3.23 -9.49 16.98
CA LYS A 143 -2.50 -10.33 16.03
C LYS A 143 -1.09 -9.80 15.76
N TYR A 144 -0.22 -10.68 15.25
CA TYR A 144 1.09 -10.31 14.73
C TYR A 144 0.94 -9.47 13.46
N ALA A 145 2.00 -8.75 13.11
CA ALA A 145 2.09 -8.04 11.84
C ALA A 145 1.96 -9.02 10.66
N GLU A 146 1.16 -8.64 9.67
CA GLU A 146 0.99 -9.37 8.41
C GLU A 146 1.53 -8.50 7.28
N ASN A 147 2.45 -9.03 6.45
CA ASN A 147 2.92 -8.28 5.29
C ASN A 147 1.77 -8.00 4.32
N VAL A 148 1.80 -6.80 3.71
CA VAL A 148 0.92 -6.50 2.58
C VAL A 148 1.45 -7.25 1.37
N ASP A 149 0.59 -8.05 0.73
CA ASP A 149 1.02 -8.91 -0.38
C ASP A 149 1.43 -8.09 -1.61
N LEU A 150 0.82 -6.95 -1.81
CA LEU A 150 1.08 -6.11 -2.98
C LEU A 150 0.93 -4.63 -2.65
N VAL A 151 1.96 -3.84 -2.93
CA VAL A 151 1.88 -2.37 -3.03
C VAL A 151 1.81 -2.00 -4.50
N THR A 152 0.85 -1.16 -4.89
CA THR A 152 0.63 -0.75 -6.27
C THR A 152 0.59 0.77 -6.36
N VAL A 153 1.25 1.34 -7.36
CA VAL A 153 1.11 2.73 -7.76
C VAL A 153 0.47 2.78 -9.14
N ALA A 154 -0.68 3.40 -9.23
CA ALA A 154 -1.46 3.52 -10.47
C ALA A 154 -1.38 4.95 -11.01
N GLY A 155 -1.00 5.10 -12.28
CA GLY A 155 -0.86 6.36 -12.98
C GLY A 155 -0.69 6.10 -14.47
N ASP A 156 0.12 6.92 -15.15
CA ASP A 156 0.48 6.71 -16.55
C ASP A 156 1.17 5.37 -16.76
N ASP A 157 2.01 5.00 -15.78
CA ASP A 157 2.56 3.66 -15.63
C ASP A 157 2.03 3.02 -14.35
N ILE A 158 2.05 1.68 -14.31
CA ILE A 158 1.69 0.92 -13.13
C ILE A 158 2.97 0.32 -12.55
N HIS A 159 3.33 0.76 -11.33
CA HIS A 159 4.40 0.16 -10.55
C HIS A 159 3.80 -0.72 -9.45
N TYR A 160 4.45 -1.83 -9.17
CA TYR A 160 4.00 -2.75 -8.13
C TYR A 160 5.17 -3.49 -7.48
N TRP A 161 5.05 -3.67 -6.17
CA TRP A 161 5.99 -4.42 -5.36
C TRP A 161 5.20 -5.41 -4.51
N TRP A 162 5.62 -6.67 -4.52
CA TRP A 162 5.00 -7.69 -3.68
C TRP A 162 6.00 -8.34 -2.74
N ASP A 163 5.51 -8.84 -1.62
CA ASP A 163 6.34 -9.45 -0.61
C ASP A 163 7.09 -10.68 -1.17
N GLY A 164 8.40 -10.71 -0.92
CA GLY A 164 9.28 -11.82 -1.34
C GLY A 164 9.79 -11.76 -2.78
N ILE A 165 9.51 -10.71 -3.57
CA ILE A 165 10.10 -10.55 -4.91
C ILE A 165 11.04 -9.36 -4.91
N TYR A 166 12.31 -9.64 -4.74
CA TYR A 166 13.40 -8.66 -4.81
C TYR A 166 14.03 -8.54 -6.19
N GLU A 167 13.68 -9.41 -7.14
CA GLU A 167 14.25 -9.44 -8.50
C GLU A 167 13.19 -9.10 -9.55
N LEU A 168 13.04 -7.82 -9.86
CA LEU A 168 12.25 -7.35 -11.00
C LEU A 168 13.00 -7.43 -12.34
N SER A 169 14.15 -8.11 -12.38
CA SER A 169 15.00 -8.15 -13.58
C SER A 169 14.55 -9.12 -14.67
N GLN A 170 13.51 -9.93 -14.42
CA GLN A 170 12.96 -10.82 -15.46
C GLN A 170 11.59 -10.34 -15.89
N GLN A 171 11.51 -9.74 -17.06
CA GLN A 171 10.22 -9.54 -17.72
C GLN A 171 9.55 -10.92 -17.87
N PRO A 172 8.29 -11.09 -17.46
CA PRO A 172 7.61 -12.36 -17.60
C PRO A 172 7.52 -12.72 -19.07
N ILE A 173 8.09 -13.87 -19.45
CA ILE A 173 7.90 -14.45 -20.77
C ILE A 173 6.49 -15.05 -20.77
N ALA A 174 5.70 -14.69 -21.78
CA ALA A 174 4.32 -15.18 -21.93
C ALA A 174 4.23 -16.70 -21.76
N PHE A 175 3.26 -17.16 -20.98
CA PHE A 175 2.92 -18.57 -20.72
C PHE A 175 3.90 -19.39 -19.86
N THR A 176 4.61 -18.76 -18.93
CA THR A 176 5.37 -19.47 -17.90
C THR A 176 4.58 -19.57 -16.59
N SER A 177 4.97 -20.51 -15.69
CA SER A 177 4.41 -20.59 -14.34
C SER A 177 4.55 -19.28 -13.56
N GLY A 178 5.68 -18.59 -13.70
CA GLY A 178 5.91 -17.29 -13.07
C GLY A 178 4.93 -16.20 -13.55
N MET A 179 4.50 -16.25 -14.81
CA MET A 179 3.49 -15.33 -15.35
C MET A 179 2.11 -15.59 -14.72
N THR A 180 1.73 -16.86 -14.55
CA THR A 180 0.47 -17.22 -13.89
C THR A 180 0.46 -16.76 -12.44
N ASP A 181 1.57 -16.91 -11.73
CA ASP A 181 1.72 -16.45 -10.35
C ASP A 181 1.62 -14.92 -10.25
N THR A 182 2.17 -14.21 -11.25
CA THR A 182 2.06 -12.75 -11.34
C THR A 182 0.63 -12.32 -11.59
N PHE A 183 -0.03 -12.86 -12.60
CA PHE A 183 -1.41 -12.51 -12.94
C PHE A 183 -2.39 -12.84 -11.81
N ASN A 184 -2.19 -13.93 -11.10
CA ASN A 184 -3.02 -14.28 -9.95
C ASN A 184 -2.98 -13.22 -8.82
N LYS A 185 -1.97 -12.36 -8.78
CA LYS A 185 -1.85 -11.26 -7.83
C LYS A 185 -2.48 -9.96 -8.33
N LEU A 186 -2.79 -9.86 -9.62
CA LEU A 186 -3.30 -8.64 -10.24
C LEU A 186 -4.83 -8.63 -10.29
N THR A 187 -5.39 -7.42 -10.40
CA THR A 187 -6.81 -7.19 -10.69
C THR A 187 -6.93 -6.54 -12.05
N ALA A 188 -7.79 -7.05 -12.90
CA ALA A 188 -8.19 -6.42 -14.14
C ALA A 188 -9.60 -5.83 -14.02
N ALA A 189 -9.78 -4.57 -14.42
CA ALA A 189 -11.09 -3.94 -14.54
C ALA A 189 -11.46 -3.83 -16.02
N ILE A 190 -12.64 -4.31 -16.39
CA ILE A 190 -13.15 -4.28 -17.76
C ILE A 190 -14.42 -3.42 -17.76
N ILE A 191 -14.36 -2.31 -18.46
CA ILE A 191 -15.47 -1.35 -18.60
C ILE A 191 -16.14 -1.56 -19.94
N GLY A 192 -17.43 -1.90 -19.92
CA GLY A 192 -18.19 -2.34 -21.07
C GLY A 192 -17.99 -3.83 -21.33
N VAL A 193 -18.91 -4.68 -20.91
CA VAL A 193 -18.78 -6.14 -20.95
C VAL A 193 -19.64 -6.80 -22.03
N SER A 194 -20.32 -6.01 -22.83
CA SER A 194 -21.01 -6.48 -24.04
C SER A 194 -20.04 -6.52 -25.23
N GLY A 195 -20.38 -7.22 -26.31
CA GLY A 195 -19.57 -7.27 -27.53
C GLY A 195 -18.09 -7.58 -27.31
N THR A 196 -17.21 -6.65 -27.62
CA THR A 196 -15.75 -6.82 -27.50
C THR A 196 -15.30 -7.02 -26.06
N GLY A 197 -15.95 -6.36 -25.10
CA GLY A 197 -15.57 -6.46 -23.68
C GLY A 197 -15.80 -7.86 -23.10
N SER A 198 -16.80 -8.60 -23.56
CA SER A 198 -17.02 -9.99 -23.13
C SER A 198 -15.88 -10.92 -23.57
N ILE A 199 -15.35 -10.71 -24.77
CA ILE A 199 -14.19 -11.46 -25.30
C ILE A 199 -12.95 -11.13 -24.47
N VAL A 200 -12.73 -9.85 -24.15
CA VAL A 200 -11.61 -9.41 -23.30
C VAL A 200 -11.74 -10.02 -21.91
N ALA A 201 -12.94 -10.04 -21.31
CA ALA A 201 -13.18 -10.64 -20.01
C ALA A 201 -12.83 -12.14 -19.99
N GLU A 202 -13.23 -12.88 -21.03
CA GLU A 202 -12.88 -14.29 -21.18
C GLU A 202 -11.36 -14.50 -21.28
N GLN A 203 -10.68 -13.69 -22.08
CA GLN A 203 -9.22 -13.81 -22.23
C GLN A 203 -8.48 -13.46 -20.95
N VAL A 204 -8.88 -12.41 -20.24
CA VAL A 204 -8.31 -12.02 -18.96
C VAL A 204 -8.51 -13.13 -17.91
N ALA A 205 -9.69 -13.76 -17.89
CA ALA A 205 -9.96 -14.91 -17.02
C ALA A 205 -9.05 -16.10 -17.36
N ARG A 206 -8.87 -16.42 -18.64
CA ARG A 206 -7.98 -17.50 -19.11
C ARG A 206 -6.50 -17.24 -18.81
N LEU A 207 -6.08 -15.96 -18.76
CA LEU A 207 -4.72 -15.58 -18.37
C LEU A 207 -4.45 -15.76 -16.88
N GLY A 208 -5.49 -16.00 -16.07
CA GLY A 208 -5.33 -16.31 -14.64
C GLY A 208 -5.19 -15.08 -13.74
N PHE A 209 -5.77 -13.93 -14.13
CA PHE A 209 -5.89 -12.79 -13.21
C PHE A 209 -6.63 -13.20 -11.94
N GLY A 210 -6.09 -12.83 -10.78
CA GLY A 210 -6.64 -13.25 -9.50
C GLY A 210 -7.96 -12.58 -9.13
N GLU A 211 -8.27 -11.44 -9.76
CA GLU A 211 -9.53 -10.74 -9.60
C GLU A 211 -9.90 -10.04 -10.92
N ILE A 212 -11.16 -10.13 -11.29
CA ILE A 212 -11.71 -9.43 -12.45
C ILE A 212 -12.91 -8.61 -12.00
N VAL A 213 -12.85 -7.30 -12.25
CA VAL A 213 -13.96 -6.37 -11.96
C VAL A 213 -14.63 -6.05 -13.29
N LEU A 214 -15.89 -6.42 -13.42
CA LEU A 214 -16.71 -6.14 -14.59
C LEU A 214 -17.59 -4.92 -14.30
N ILE A 215 -17.52 -3.92 -15.15
CA ILE A 215 -18.30 -2.67 -15.05
C ILE A 215 -19.08 -2.50 -16.34
N ASP A 216 -20.40 -2.55 -16.25
CA ASP A 216 -21.29 -2.27 -17.37
C ASP A 216 -22.47 -1.42 -16.89
N HIS A 217 -22.97 -0.54 -17.75
CA HIS A 217 -24.14 0.28 -17.46
C HIS A 217 -25.43 -0.39 -17.93
N ASP A 218 -25.33 -1.43 -18.76
CA ASP A 218 -26.46 -2.18 -19.26
C ASP A 218 -26.87 -3.29 -18.28
N HIS A 219 -28.18 -3.54 -18.21
CA HIS A 219 -28.72 -4.68 -17.48
C HIS A 219 -28.86 -5.88 -18.39
N ILE A 220 -28.62 -7.06 -17.82
CA ILE A 220 -28.87 -8.32 -18.54
C ILE A 220 -30.37 -8.42 -18.78
N GLU A 221 -30.80 -8.32 -20.04
CA GLU A 221 -32.17 -8.63 -20.42
C GLU A 221 -32.36 -10.14 -20.42
N LYS A 222 -33.52 -10.59 -19.91
CA LYS A 222 -33.92 -11.99 -19.86
C LYS A 222 -34.43 -12.49 -21.19
#